data_bfbc696beac4d1acb24476b08ae70bfd
#
_entry.id   bfbc696beac4d1acb24476b08ae70bfd
#
_cell.length_a   1.000
_cell.length_b   1.000
_cell.length_c   1.000
_cell.angle_alpha   90.00
_cell.angle_beta   90.00
_cell.angle_gamma   90.00
#
_symmetry.space_group_name_H-M   'P 1'
#
loop_
_entity.id
_entity.type
_entity.pdbx_description
1 polymer ?
#
loop_
_entity_poly.entity_id
_entity_poly.type
_entity_poly.pdbx_seq_one_letter_code
_entity_poly.pdbx_strand_id
1 'polypeptide(L)'
;MTATSQTPLMQQYREIKNRHQNAILFFRMGEFYEMFYDDAETASRVLGLTLTSRNNGGAADVPLAGVPVKAAPDYVRRLVQQGFRVAICEQVEDPRLAKGVVRREVIETVTPGVAWSDDLLDGARNNFIVAICLASAGGGEQVGLAAADVSTGELRLIDSALGELDPLMARLSPREILLAAGSRVALPASRHAALVTERDGWEFDAPLGREDLQRQFNVLSLAGLGVEDSDSHLVGAAGALLRYLRELQPSGLPQLTRPIIERPGGVMALDEMTRRNLELVESLRGAGNGSEGTLLSVLDRTHTPMGARLLRQWILAPLTGGARPTRGLGPSLRRRRSRRTMSGARCRGSRHSDPPR
;
A
#
# COMPACT_ATOMS: atom_id res chain seq x y z
N MET A 1 38.44 -0.48 -31.55
CA MET A 1 38.11 -0.09 -30.17
C MET A 1 37.89 -1.40 -29.41
N THR A 2 38.86 -1.81 -28.60
CA THR A 2 38.82 -3.04 -27.82
C THR A 2 37.68 -2.96 -26.79
N ALA A 3 36.68 -3.82 -26.91
CA ALA A 3 35.64 -3.97 -25.90
C ALA A 3 36.31 -4.33 -24.57
N THR A 4 36.32 -3.41 -23.65
CA THR A 4 36.81 -3.60 -22.30
C THR A 4 35.95 -4.68 -21.66
N SER A 5 36.51 -5.88 -21.45
CA SER A 5 35.77 -7.03 -20.94
C SER A 5 35.40 -6.77 -19.47
N GLN A 6 34.13 -6.52 -19.26
CA GLN A 6 33.59 -6.44 -17.90
C GLN A 6 33.66 -7.80 -17.22
N THR A 7 33.81 -7.80 -15.90
CA THR A 7 33.76 -9.04 -15.15
C THR A 7 32.36 -9.70 -15.27
N PRO A 8 32.27 -11.03 -15.30
CA PRO A 8 30.98 -11.74 -15.40
C PRO A 8 29.96 -11.31 -14.34
N LEU A 9 30.43 -10.91 -13.16
CA LEU A 9 29.62 -10.37 -12.08
C LEU A 9 28.94 -9.04 -12.48
N MET A 10 29.70 -8.13 -13.09
CA MET A 10 29.16 -6.82 -13.51
C MET A 10 28.25 -6.96 -14.72
N GLN A 11 28.44 -7.99 -15.54
CA GLN A 11 27.48 -8.33 -16.61
C GLN A 11 26.13 -8.74 -16.00
N GLN A 12 26.15 -9.66 -15.01
CA GLN A 12 24.92 -10.09 -14.30
C GLN A 12 24.21 -8.91 -13.62
N TYR A 13 24.98 -8.02 -12.95
CA TYR A 13 24.41 -6.80 -12.34
C TYR A 13 23.68 -5.95 -13.39
N ARG A 14 24.32 -5.67 -14.53
CA ARG A 14 23.72 -4.84 -15.60
C ARG A 14 22.47 -5.48 -16.21
N GLU A 15 22.50 -6.79 -16.44
CA GLU A 15 21.33 -7.52 -16.96
C GLU A 15 20.12 -7.40 -16.02
N ILE A 16 20.36 -7.52 -14.71
CA ILE A 16 19.31 -7.37 -13.70
C ILE A 16 18.88 -5.91 -13.62
N LYS A 17 19.82 -4.95 -13.56
CA LYS A 17 19.51 -3.52 -13.48
C LYS A 17 18.72 -3.03 -14.69
N ASN A 18 19.00 -3.52 -15.88
CA ASN A 18 18.26 -3.16 -17.11
C ASN A 18 16.78 -3.54 -17.04
N ARG A 19 16.44 -4.58 -16.27
CA ARG A 19 15.03 -4.97 -16.01
C ARG A 19 14.38 -4.17 -14.90
N HIS A 20 15.18 -3.53 -14.03
CA HIS A 20 14.73 -2.78 -12.85
C HIS A 20 15.31 -1.36 -12.83
N GLN A 21 15.22 -0.66 -13.98
CA GLN A 21 15.86 0.66 -14.17
C GLN A 21 15.39 1.72 -13.17
N ASN A 22 14.10 1.66 -12.78
CA ASN A 22 13.45 2.63 -11.89
C ASN A 22 13.60 2.30 -10.40
N ALA A 23 14.43 1.32 -10.04
CA ALA A 23 14.65 0.92 -8.65
C ALA A 23 16.14 0.92 -8.31
N ILE A 24 16.50 1.30 -7.10
CA ILE A 24 17.84 1.13 -6.56
C ILE A 24 18.07 -0.36 -6.33
N LEU A 25 19.07 -0.95 -6.97
CA LEU A 25 19.32 -2.39 -6.90
C LEU A 25 20.22 -2.73 -5.72
N PHE A 26 19.67 -3.39 -4.72
CA PHE A 26 20.41 -3.99 -3.61
C PHE A 26 20.91 -5.37 -4.02
N PHE A 27 22.11 -5.45 -4.53
CA PHE A 27 22.71 -6.64 -5.11
C PHE A 27 23.49 -7.43 -4.08
N ARG A 28 23.06 -8.63 -3.73
CA ARG A 28 23.68 -9.46 -2.68
C ARG A 28 25.09 -9.89 -3.02
N MET A 29 26.03 -9.53 -2.14
CA MET A 29 27.45 -9.87 -2.20
C MET A 29 27.92 -10.37 -0.85
N GLY A 30 27.84 -11.69 -0.62
CA GLY A 30 28.17 -12.27 0.69
C GLY A 30 27.29 -11.70 1.81
N GLU A 31 27.87 -11.02 2.79
CA GLU A 31 27.18 -10.41 3.92
C GLU A 31 26.74 -8.96 3.68
N PHE A 32 26.86 -8.47 2.44
CA PHE A 32 26.49 -7.12 2.06
C PHE A 32 25.49 -7.10 0.89
N TYR A 33 24.69 -6.05 0.83
CA TYR A 33 24.08 -5.59 -0.41
C TYR A 33 24.91 -4.45 -0.96
N GLU A 34 25.40 -4.63 -2.18
CA GLU A 34 26.21 -3.64 -2.89
C GLU A 34 25.37 -2.96 -3.97
N MET A 35 25.49 -1.67 -4.07
CA MET A 35 24.92 -0.82 -5.11
C MET A 35 26.05 -0.28 -5.97
N PHE A 36 25.85 -0.18 -7.28
CA PHE A 36 26.87 0.27 -8.22
C PHE A 36 26.37 1.44 -9.07
N TYR A 37 27.29 2.17 -9.68
CA TYR A 37 27.01 3.29 -10.57
C TYR A 37 26.11 4.35 -9.91
N ASP A 38 25.09 4.82 -10.65
CA ASP A 38 24.14 5.85 -10.22
C ASP A 38 23.36 5.45 -8.94
N ASP A 39 23.12 4.15 -8.75
CA ASP A 39 22.48 3.64 -7.52
C ASP A 39 23.38 3.86 -6.30
N ALA A 40 24.70 3.64 -6.45
CA ALA A 40 25.66 3.87 -5.38
C ALA A 40 25.76 5.35 -5.01
N GLU A 41 25.80 6.24 -5.99
CA GLU A 41 25.85 7.68 -5.78
C GLU A 41 24.58 8.20 -5.11
N THR A 42 23.42 7.73 -5.58
CA THR A 42 22.13 8.10 -5.01
C THR A 42 22.00 7.59 -3.58
N ALA A 43 22.29 6.32 -3.34
CA ALA A 43 22.24 5.74 -1.99
C ALA A 43 23.23 6.40 -1.04
N SER A 44 24.45 6.69 -1.47
CA SER A 44 25.44 7.41 -0.69
C SER A 44 24.92 8.77 -0.25
N ARG A 45 24.37 9.55 -1.17
CA ARG A 45 23.82 10.89 -0.91
C ARG A 45 22.61 10.85 0.05
N VAL A 46 21.69 9.92 -0.15
CA VAL A 46 20.42 9.84 0.62
C VAL A 46 20.63 9.23 2.00
N LEU A 47 21.46 8.19 2.07
CA LEU A 47 21.67 7.41 3.29
C LEU A 47 22.86 7.86 4.11
N GLY A 48 23.75 8.69 3.52
CA GLY A 48 25.02 9.09 4.15
C GLY A 48 26.05 7.95 4.15
N LEU A 49 26.00 7.06 3.15
CA LEU A 49 26.97 5.97 3.04
C LEU A 49 28.28 6.45 2.43
N THR A 50 29.37 5.81 2.81
CA THR A 50 30.67 6.06 2.18
C THR A 50 30.64 5.52 0.75
N LEU A 51 30.88 6.42 -0.21
CA LEU A 51 31.08 6.04 -1.60
C LEU A 51 32.52 5.56 -1.78
N THR A 52 32.67 4.34 -2.28
CA THR A 52 33.97 3.73 -2.59
C THR A 52 34.03 3.40 -4.08
N SER A 53 35.10 2.81 -4.54
CA SER A 53 35.21 2.31 -5.90
C SER A 53 35.63 0.84 -5.93
N ARG A 54 35.19 0.13 -6.95
CA ARG A 54 35.59 -1.24 -7.20
C ARG A 54 36.32 -1.37 -8.52
N ASN A 55 37.49 -2.01 -8.50
CA ASN A 55 38.20 -2.35 -9.72
C ASN A 55 37.41 -3.36 -10.55
N ASN A 56 37.18 -3.08 -11.82
CA ASN A 56 36.38 -3.89 -12.75
C ASN A 56 37.25 -4.58 -13.79
N GLY A 57 38.37 -5.22 -13.37
CA GLY A 57 39.19 -6.08 -14.24
C GLY A 57 39.86 -5.37 -15.42
N GLY A 58 40.26 -4.10 -15.27
CA GLY A 58 40.88 -3.29 -16.34
C GLY A 58 39.94 -2.32 -17.03
N ALA A 59 38.63 -2.34 -16.72
CA ALA A 59 37.70 -1.24 -16.99
C ALA A 59 37.87 -0.15 -15.92
N ALA A 60 37.28 1.05 -16.18
CA ALA A 60 37.29 2.13 -15.20
C ALA A 60 36.69 1.68 -13.84
N ASP A 61 37.20 2.22 -12.77
CA ASP A 61 36.67 2.01 -11.42
C ASP A 61 35.17 2.34 -11.37
N VAL A 62 34.41 1.45 -10.72
CA VAL A 62 32.94 1.59 -10.63
C VAL A 62 32.59 2.12 -9.25
N PRO A 63 31.81 3.22 -9.15
CA PRO A 63 31.27 3.69 -7.88
C PRO A 63 30.53 2.57 -7.16
N LEU A 64 30.78 2.42 -5.86
CA LEU A 64 30.24 1.38 -5.01
C LEU A 64 29.81 1.95 -3.67
N ALA A 65 28.62 1.62 -3.23
CA ALA A 65 28.17 1.77 -1.86
C ALA A 65 27.60 0.45 -1.36
N GLY A 66 27.82 0.10 -0.10
CA GLY A 66 27.37 -1.17 0.46
C GLY A 66 26.74 -1.01 1.83
N VAL A 67 25.79 -1.87 2.13
CA VAL A 67 25.14 -1.98 3.44
C VAL A 67 25.16 -3.42 3.93
N PRO A 68 25.42 -3.67 5.23
CA PRO A 68 25.32 -5.03 5.78
C PRO A 68 23.90 -5.57 5.64
N VAL A 69 23.78 -6.85 5.30
CA VAL A 69 22.47 -7.51 5.12
C VAL A 69 21.60 -7.36 6.37
N LYS A 70 22.17 -7.51 7.56
CA LYS A 70 21.43 -7.38 8.83
C LYS A 70 20.85 -5.99 9.05
N ALA A 71 21.46 -4.95 8.48
CA ALA A 71 21.03 -3.56 8.59
C ALA A 71 20.20 -3.10 7.38
N ALA A 72 20.10 -3.90 6.32
CA ALA A 72 19.43 -3.54 5.08
C ALA A 72 17.98 -3.06 5.28
N PRO A 73 17.14 -3.65 6.15
CA PRO A 73 15.77 -3.19 6.36
C PRO A 73 15.69 -1.70 6.74
N ASP A 74 16.58 -1.20 7.60
CA ASP A 74 16.61 0.21 8.00
C ASP A 74 17.00 1.14 6.83
N TYR A 75 17.94 0.72 6.01
CA TYR A 75 18.34 1.49 4.83
C TYR A 75 17.27 1.48 3.74
N VAL A 76 16.64 0.33 3.48
CA VAL A 76 15.50 0.22 2.57
C VAL A 76 14.37 1.14 3.02
N ARG A 77 14.04 1.13 4.33
CA ARG A 77 13.04 2.03 4.90
C ARG A 77 13.33 3.50 4.59
N ARG A 78 14.54 3.95 4.83
CA ARG A 78 14.94 5.35 4.59
C ARG A 78 14.84 5.73 3.12
N LEU A 79 15.23 4.86 2.19
CA LEU A 79 15.07 5.10 0.76
C LEU A 79 13.59 5.16 0.35
N VAL A 80 12.79 4.21 0.80
CA VAL A 80 11.35 4.14 0.49
C VAL A 80 10.59 5.35 1.04
N GLN A 81 10.93 5.82 2.24
CA GLN A 81 10.37 7.05 2.82
C GLN A 81 10.71 8.31 2.01
N GLN A 82 11.83 8.30 1.28
CA GLN A 82 12.22 9.36 0.35
C GLN A 82 11.61 9.19 -1.06
N GLY A 83 10.73 8.20 -1.25
CA GLY A 83 10.03 7.95 -2.51
C GLY A 83 10.79 7.05 -3.49
N PHE A 84 11.92 6.48 -3.10
CA PHE A 84 12.65 5.55 -3.97
C PHE A 84 12.04 4.15 -3.94
N ARG A 85 12.22 3.41 -5.04
CA ARG A 85 11.99 1.98 -5.13
C ARG A 85 13.29 1.24 -4.88
N VAL A 86 13.22 0.10 -4.21
CA VAL A 86 14.39 -0.73 -3.91
C VAL A 86 14.13 -2.16 -4.36
N ALA A 87 14.93 -2.65 -5.31
CA ALA A 87 14.87 -4.04 -5.76
C ALA A 87 15.87 -4.88 -4.96
N ILE A 88 15.40 -5.88 -4.25
CA ILE A 88 16.21 -6.79 -3.45
C ILE A 88 16.62 -7.98 -4.30
N CYS A 89 17.90 -8.07 -4.59
CA CYS A 89 18.47 -9.12 -5.43
C CYS A 89 19.27 -10.10 -4.58
N GLU A 90 18.76 -11.32 -4.46
CA GLU A 90 19.35 -12.40 -3.65
C GLU A 90 20.06 -13.44 -4.47
N GLN A 91 20.96 -14.18 -3.82
CA GLN A 91 21.59 -15.37 -4.37
C GLN A 91 20.57 -16.52 -4.34
N VAL A 92 20.26 -17.09 -5.51
CA VAL A 92 19.25 -18.14 -5.65
C VAL A 92 19.86 -19.54 -5.82
N GLU A 93 21.19 -19.65 -5.74
CA GLU A 93 21.90 -20.92 -5.71
C GLU A 93 22.95 -20.98 -4.60
N ASP A 94 23.30 -22.18 -4.15
CA ASP A 94 24.36 -22.37 -3.15
C ASP A 94 25.72 -21.97 -3.74
N PRO A 95 26.42 -20.98 -3.14
CA PRO A 95 27.76 -20.58 -3.59
C PRO A 95 28.79 -21.70 -3.66
N ARG A 96 28.59 -22.78 -2.89
CA ARG A 96 29.49 -23.95 -2.86
C ARG A 96 29.32 -24.86 -4.07
N LEU A 97 28.16 -24.78 -4.74
CA LEU A 97 27.80 -25.62 -5.89
C LEU A 97 27.93 -24.84 -7.21
N ALA A 98 28.09 -23.54 -7.17
CA ALA A 98 28.16 -22.70 -8.34
C ALA A 98 29.43 -22.92 -9.17
N LYS A 99 29.26 -23.23 -10.45
CA LYS A 99 30.34 -23.31 -11.43
C LYS A 99 30.58 -21.96 -12.09
N GLY A 100 31.03 -20.96 -11.32
CA GLY A 100 31.27 -19.60 -11.82
C GLY A 100 30.65 -18.52 -10.92
N VAL A 101 30.00 -17.53 -11.53
CA VAL A 101 29.32 -16.48 -10.76
C VAL A 101 27.99 -17.01 -10.23
N VAL A 102 27.80 -16.98 -8.92
CA VAL A 102 26.55 -17.34 -8.24
C VAL A 102 25.36 -16.63 -8.88
N ARG A 103 24.34 -17.37 -9.25
CA ARG A 103 23.09 -16.81 -9.86
C ARG A 103 22.34 -15.96 -8.83
N ARG A 104 21.88 -14.81 -9.30
CA ARG A 104 21.09 -13.86 -8.50
C ARG A 104 19.83 -13.48 -9.23
N GLU A 105 18.78 -13.28 -8.46
CA GLU A 105 17.48 -12.81 -8.99
C GLU A 105 16.88 -11.79 -8.03
N VAL A 106 16.07 -10.89 -8.57
CA VAL A 106 15.25 -9.99 -7.75
C VAL A 106 14.10 -10.81 -7.17
N ILE A 107 14.07 -10.91 -5.85
CA ILE A 107 13.05 -11.65 -5.12
C ILE A 107 11.85 -10.76 -4.76
N GLU A 108 12.08 -9.47 -4.57
CA GLU A 108 11.04 -8.49 -4.31
C GLU A 108 11.50 -7.08 -4.70
N THR A 109 10.54 -6.22 -4.97
CA THR A 109 10.76 -4.78 -5.13
C THR A 109 9.90 -4.04 -4.11
N VAL A 110 10.56 -3.34 -3.19
CA VAL A 110 9.91 -2.53 -2.15
C VAL A 110 9.65 -1.13 -2.69
N THR A 111 8.40 -0.67 -2.56
CA THR A 111 7.96 0.66 -2.98
C THR A 111 7.20 1.34 -1.84
N PRO A 112 6.96 2.68 -1.90
CA PRO A 112 6.15 3.35 -0.89
C PRO A 112 4.75 2.76 -0.71
N GLY A 113 4.13 2.25 -1.78
CA GLY A 113 2.79 1.62 -1.75
C GLY A 113 2.83 0.16 -1.30
N VAL A 114 3.97 -0.52 -1.47
CA VAL A 114 4.14 -1.94 -1.14
C VAL A 114 5.29 -2.10 -0.15
N ALA A 115 5.01 -1.76 1.10
CA ALA A 115 5.93 -1.98 2.21
C ALA A 115 5.41 -3.15 3.06
N TRP A 116 6.26 -4.16 3.27
CA TRP A 116 5.91 -5.43 3.94
C TRP A 116 6.31 -5.48 5.42
N SER A 117 7.24 -4.66 5.82
CA SER A 117 7.78 -4.68 7.18
C SER A 117 6.94 -3.79 8.09
N ASP A 118 6.58 -4.31 9.26
CA ASP A 118 5.83 -3.57 10.29
C ASP A 118 6.50 -2.24 10.65
N ASP A 119 7.83 -2.17 10.56
CA ASP A 119 8.61 -0.96 10.82
C ASP A 119 8.40 0.15 9.78
N LEU A 120 7.89 -0.18 8.60
CA LEU A 120 7.58 0.76 7.52
C LEU A 120 6.16 1.31 7.59
N LEU A 121 5.29 0.67 8.37
CA LEU A 121 3.86 0.91 8.40
C LEU A 121 3.46 1.64 9.69
N ASP A 122 2.60 2.65 9.53
CA ASP A 122 1.84 3.18 10.66
C ASP A 122 0.66 2.23 10.91
N GLY A 123 0.70 1.47 12.00
CA GLY A 123 -0.33 0.50 12.32
C GLY A 123 -1.76 1.08 12.39
N ALA A 124 -1.90 2.39 12.62
CA ALA A 124 -3.19 3.08 12.70
C ALA A 124 -3.67 3.63 11.33
N ARG A 125 -2.88 3.50 10.26
CA ARG A 125 -3.21 4.00 8.92
C ARG A 125 -3.10 2.88 7.90
N ASN A 126 -3.92 2.96 6.84
CA ASN A 126 -3.76 2.11 5.68
C ASN A 126 -2.57 2.58 4.82
N ASN A 127 -1.92 1.64 4.14
CA ASN A 127 -0.88 1.91 3.17
C ASN A 127 -1.40 1.57 1.77
N PHE A 128 -2.21 2.48 1.21
CA PHE A 128 -2.83 2.21 -0.08
C PHE A 128 -1.89 2.49 -1.25
N ILE A 129 -1.92 1.55 -2.21
CA ILE A 129 -1.56 1.76 -3.61
C ILE A 129 -2.86 1.83 -4.41
N VAL A 130 -2.97 2.80 -5.32
CA VAL A 130 -4.20 3.06 -6.07
C VAL A 130 -3.92 3.06 -7.57
N ALA A 131 -4.62 2.23 -8.33
CA ALA A 131 -4.66 2.32 -9.78
C ALA A 131 -5.91 3.08 -10.22
N ILE A 132 -5.77 3.96 -11.21
CA ILE A 132 -6.85 4.82 -11.71
C ILE A 132 -7.05 4.56 -13.20
N CYS A 133 -8.28 4.26 -13.59
CA CYS A 133 -8.69 4.03 -14.97
C CYS A 133 -9.89 4.91 -15.33
N LEU A 134 -9.80 5.64 -16.46
CA LEU A 134 -10.92 6.40 -16.98
C LEU A 134 -11.89 5.48 -17.72
N ALA A 135 -13.20 5.76 -17.59
CA ALA A 135 -14.20 5.06 -18.39
C ALA A 135 -14.08 5.45 -19.88
N SER A 136 -14.05 4.44 -20.75
CA SER A 136 -13.87 4.64 -22.19
C SER A 136 -15.13 5.03 -22.96
N ALA A 137 -16.31 4.96 -22.36
CA ALA A 137 -17.59 5.12 -23.05
C ALA A 137 -18.52 6.12 -22.36
N GLY A 138 -19.12 7.00 -23.16
CA GLY A 138 -20.35 7.70 -22.81
C GLY A 138 -20.25 9.14 -22.35
N GLY A 139 -19.22 9.89 -22.71
CA GLY A 139 -19.21 11.36 -22.53
C GLY A 139 -19.30 11.84 -21.08
N GLY A 140 -19.35 10.94 -20.12
CA GLY A 140 -19.31 11.20 -18.69
C GLY A 140 -17.89 10.99 -18.15
N GLU A 141 -17.45 11.90 -17.34
CA GLU A 141 -16.15 11.87 -16.67
C GLU A 141 -16.20 10.91 -15.49
N GLN A 142 -16.38 9.60 -15.77
CA GLN A 142 -16.33 8.55 -14.75
C GLN A 142 -14.93 7.96 -14.64
N VAL A 143 -14.57 7.59 -13.41
CA VAL A 143 -13.27 7.02 -13.08
C VAL A 143 -13.44 5.82 -12.16
N GLY A 144 -12.73 4.76 -12.50
CA GLY A 144 -12.59 3.58 -11.63
C GLY A 144 -11.27 3.60 -10.89
N LEU A 145 -11.33 3.37 -9.59
CA LEU A 145 -10.16 3.23 -8.75
C LEU A 145 -10.11 1.82 -8.16
N ALA A 146 -8.93 1.23 -8.21
CA ALA A 146 -8.62 0.03 -7.44
C ALA A 146 -7.58 0.40 -6.38
N ALA A 147 -7.94 0.29 -5.10
CA ALA A 147 -7.07 0.59 -3.98
C ALA A 147 -6.76 -0.68 -3.20
N ALA A 148 -5.49 -1.02 -3.05
CA ALA A 148 -5.06 -2.16 -2.24
C ALA A 148 -4.15 -1.71 -1.11
N ASP A 149 -4.38 -2.28 0.07
CA ASP A 149 -3.43 -2.27 1.18
C ASP A 149 -2.88 -3.68 1.33
N VAL A 150 -1.67 -3.86 0.85
CA VAL A 150 -1.02 -5.17 0.80
C VAL A 150 -0.75 -5.73 2.20
N SER A 151 -0.50 -4.87 3.17
CA SER A 151 -0.23 -5.26 4.55
C SER A 151 -1.44 -5.89 5.26
N THR A 152 -2.64 -5.50 4.83
CA THR A 152 -3.90 -6.00 5.41
C THR A 152 -4.66 -6.96 4.49
N GLY A 153 -4.25 -7.03 3.22
CA GLY A 153 -4.97 -7.73 2.18
C GLY A 153 -6.25 -7.02 1.73
N GLU A 154 -6.49 -5.79 2.16
CA GLU A 154 -7.70 -5.04 1.79
C GLU A 154 -7.65 -4.62 0.32
N LEU A 155 -8.73 -4.88 -0.42
CA LEU A 155 -8.93 -4.43 -1.79
C LEU A 155 -10.27 -3.70 -1.90
N ARG A 156 -10.25 -2.49 -2.46
CA ARG A 156 -11.43 -1.68 -2.74
C ARG A 156 -11.50 -1.37 -4.22
N LEU A 157 -12.70 -1.46 -4.78
CA LEU A 157 -13.00 -0.97 -6.12
C LEU A 157 -14.02 0.16 -5.97
N ILE A 158 -13.64 1.36 -6.41
CA ILE A 158 -14.40 2.58 -6.17
C ILE A 158 -14.81 3.15 -7.51
N ASP A 159 -16.12 3.24 -7.74
CA ASP A 159 -16.71 3.94 -8.87
C ASP A 159 -17.03 5.38 -8.47
N SER A 160 -16.61 6.35 -9.29
CA SER A 160 -16.81 7.76 -8.97
C SER A 160 -16.82 8.64 -10.21
N ALA A 161 -17.36 9.86 -10.05
CA ALA A 161 -17.15 10.91 -11.03
C ALA A 161 -15.72 11.45 -10.95
N LEU A 162 -15.13 11.84 -12.09
CA LEU A 162 -13.77 12.41 -12.13
C LEU A 162 -13.65 13.66 -11.24
N GLY A 163 -14.71 14.47 -11.13
CA GLY A 163 -14.76 15.64 -10.26
C GLY A 163 -14.68 15.34 -8.76
N GLU A 164 -14.91 14.07 -8.35
CA GLU A 164 -14.78 13.63 -6.96
C GLU A 164 -13.42 12.96 -6.67
N LEU A 165 -12.50 12.98 -7.64
CA LEU A 165 -11.20 12.34 -7.47
C LEU A 165 -10.38 12.97 -6.33
N ASP A 166 -10.43 14.29 -6.18
CA ASP A 166 -9.71 15.01 -5.13
C ASP A 166 -10.15 14.59 -3.70
N PRO A 167 -11.44 14.60 -3.33
CA PRO A 167 -11.92 14.06 -2.07
C PRO A 167 -11.53 12.59 -1.85
N LEU A 168 -11.55 11.77 -2.91
CA LEU A 168 -11.17 10.36 -2.83
C LEU A 168 -9.69 10.18 -2.54
N MET A 169 -8.82 10.88 -3.28
CA MET A 169 -7.37 10.84 -3.04
C MET A 169 -7.04 11.32 -1.63
N ALA A 170 -7.68 12.39 -1.21
CA ALA A 170 -7.53 12.90 0.13
C ALA A 170 -7.98 11.88 1.20
N ARG A 171 -9.07 11.12 0.97
CA ARG A 171 -9.57 10.07 1.86
C ARG A 171 -8.64 8.87 1.94
N LEU A 172 -8.20 8.36 0.78
CA LEU A 172 -7.35 7.20 0.68
C LEU A 172 -5.91 7.50 1.11
N SER A 173 -5.45 8.74 0.88
CA SER A 173 -4.06 9.17 1.13
C SER A 173 -3.05 8.17 0.60
N PRO A 174 -3.12 7.79 -0.71
CA PRO A 174 -2.29 6.73 -1.25
C PRO A 174 -0.80 7.09 -1.15
N ARG A 175 0.03 6.09 -0.99
CA ARG A 175 1.49 6.23 -1.05
C ARG A 175 2.02 6.07 -2.46
N GLU A 176 1.27 5.38 -3.30
CA GLU A 176 1.61 5.17 -4.70
C GLU A 176 0.35 5.18 -5.57
N ILE A 177 0.46 5.77 -6.76
CA ILE A 177 -0.64 5.89 -7.73
C ILE A 177 -0.16 5.33 -9.07
N LEU A 178 -0.93 4.41 -9.64
CA LEU A 178 -0.70 3.85 -10.97
C LEU A 178 -1.61 4.55 -11.98
N LEU A 179 -1.02 5.01 -13.06
CA LEU A 179 -1.73 5.62 -14.18
C LEU A 179 -1.29 5.00 -15.50
N ALA A 180 -2.19 4.96 -16.48
CA ALA A 180 -1.79 4.64 -17.84
C ALA A 180 -0.89 5.75 -18.38
N ALA A 181 0.17 5.38 -19.10
CA ALA A 181 1.07 6.32 -19.75
C ALA A 181 0.28 7.26 -20.67
N GLY A 182 0.53 8.56 -20.56
CA GLY A 182 -0.22 9.58 -21.29
C GLY A 182 -1.66 9.79 -20.82
N SER A 183 -2.06 9.29 -19.67
CA SER A 183 -3.37 9.53 -19.07
C SER A 183 -3.62 11.02 -18.85
N ARG A 184 -4.86 11.45 -19.13
CA ARG A 184 -5.30 12.85 -18.93
C ARG A 184 -5.85 13.09 -17.52
N VAL A 185 -5.70 12.15 -16.60
CA VAL A 185 -6.13 12.32 -15.22
C VAL A 185 -5.26 13.38 -14.56
N ALA A 186 -5.87 14.51 -14.21
CA ALA A 186 -5.22 15.51 -13.39
C ALA A 186 -5.25 15.04 -11.93
N LEU A 187 -4.08 14.68 -11.41
CA LEU A 187 -3.98 14.34 -9.99
C LEU A 187 -4.03 15.61 -9.15
N PRO A 188 -4.77 15.60 -8.03
CA PRO A 188 -4.80 16.72 -7.12
C PRO A 188 -3.41 16.97 -6.53
N ALA A 189 -3.07 18.25 -6.35
CA ALA A 189 -1.85 18.67 -5.67
C ALA A 189 -1.99 18.41 -4.16
N SER A 190 -2.00 17.15 -3.75
CA SER A 190 -2.09 16.81 -2.33
C SER A 190 -0.75 17.06 -1.63
N ARG A 191 -0.81 17.41 -0.32
CA ARG A 191 0.39 17.60 0.51
C ARG A 191 1.22 16.33 0.69
N HIS A 192 0.61 15.19 0.52
CA HIS A 192 1.27 13.89 0.59
C HIS A 192 1.66 13.50 -0.84
N ALA A 193 2.91 13.74 -1.17
CA ALA A 193 3.46 13.33 -2.46
C ALA A 193 3.41 11.80 -2.58
N ALA A 194 2.37 11.29 -3.26
CA ALA A 194 2.36 9.90 -3.66
C ALA A 194 3.35 9.68 -4.79
N LEU A 195 4.02 8.53 -4.80
CA LEU A 195 4.82 8.12 -5.94
C LEU A 195 3.88 7.84 -7.11
N VAL A 196 4.05 8.55 -8.21
CA VAL A 196 3.28 8.29 -9.44
C VAL A 196 4.06 7.32 -10.32
N THR A 197 3.40 6.24 -10.71
CA THR A 197 3.95 5.18 -11.55
C THR A 197 3.14 5.10 -12.84
N GLU A 198 3.76 5.43 -13.94
CA GLU A 198 3.15 5.24 -15.25
C GLU A 198 3.31 3.79 -15.70
N ARG A 199 2.23 3.22 -16.24
CA ARG A 199 2.17 1.85 -16.77
C ARG A 199 1.65 1.89 -18.20
N ASP A 200 1.94 0.85 -18.95
CA ASP A 200 1.44 0.73 -20.32
C ASP A 200 -0.10 0.71 -20.37
N GLY A 201 -0.69 1.40 -21.34
CA GLY A 201 -2.14 1.53 -21.45
C GLY A 201 -2.88 0.19 -21.54
N TRP A 202 -2.27 -0.84 -22.15
CA TRP A 202 -2.85 -2.18 -22.25
C TRP A 202 -3.06 -2.87 -20.91
N GLU A 203 -2.31 -2.48 -19.88
CA GLU A 203 -2.47 -3.03 -18.52
C GLU A 203 -3.82 -2.65 -17.89
N PHE A 204 -4.44 -1.58 -18.38
CA PHE A 204 -5.77 -1.14 -17.95
C PHE A 204 -6.90 -1.71 -18.81
N ASP A 205 -6.61 -2.69 -19.68
CA ASP A 205 -7.61 -3.34 -20.51
C ASP A 205 -8.56 -4.20 -19.65
N ALA A 206 -9.85 -3.93 -19.75
CA ALA A 206 -10.88 -4.58 -18.95
C ALA A 206 -11.02 -6.10 -19.21
N PRO A 207 -10.98 -6.62 -20.46
CA PRO A 207 -10.91 -8.05 -20.73
C PRO A 207 -9.79 -8.75 -19.99
N LEU A 208 -8.56 -8.22 -20.05
CA LEU A 208 -7.41 -8.78 -19.36
C LEU A 208 -7.55 -8.65 -17.83
N GLY A 209 -8.08 -7.52 -17.35
CA GLY A 209 -8.35 -7.31 -15.92
C GLY A 209 -9.39 -8.29 -15.37
N ARG A 210 -10.39 -8.67 -16.20
CA ARG A 210 -11.38 -9.70 -15.86
C ARG A 210 -10.72 -11.06 -15.59
N GLU A 211 -9.83 -11.48 -16.47
CA GLU A 211 -9.07 -12.73 -16.30
C GLU A 211 -8.20 -12.71 -15.04
N ASP A 212 -7.53 -11.58 -14.79
CA ASP A 212 -6.69 -11.44 -13.59
C ASP A 212 -7.50 -11.51 -12.29
N LEU A 213 -8.66 -10.87 -12.23
CA LEU A 213 -9.56 -10.93 -11.08
C LEU A 213 -10.14 -12.34 -10.90
N GLN A 214 -10.57 -12.99 -11.98
CA GLN A 214 -11.08 -14.37 -11.93
C GLN A 214 -10.02 -15.32 -11.38
N ARG A 215 -8.78 -15.19 -11.85
CA ARG A 215 -7.64 -15.99 -11.39
C ARG A 215 -7.29 -15.71 -9.94
N GLN A 216 -7.27 -14.42 -9.54
CA GLN A 216 -6.92 -14.00 -8.17
C GLN A 216 -7.89 -14.54 -7.13
N PHE A 217 -9.19 -14.48 -7.43
CA PHE A 217 -10.25 -14.86 -6.49
C PHE A 217 -10.83 -16.26 -6.73
N ASN A 218 -10.29 -16.97 -7.72
CA ASN A 218 -10.73 -18.31 -8.14
C ASN A 218 -12.25 -18.37 -8.37
N VAL A 219 -12.78 -17.43 -9.18
CA VAL A 219 -14.20 -17.31 -9.52
C VAL A 219 -14.42 -17.41 -11.02
N LEU A 220 -15.52 -18.01 -11.44
CA LEU A 220 -15.88 -18.11 -12.86
C LEU A 220 -16.51 -16.82 -13.39
N SER A 221 -17.13 -16.03 -12.52
CA SER A 221 -17.79 -14.77 -12.87
C SER A 221 -17.53 -13.71 -11.82
N LEU A 222 -17.32 -12.46 -12.25
CA LEU A 222 -17.11 -11.32 -11.37
C LEU A 222 -18.42 -10.86 -10.68
N ALA A 223 -19.59 -11.28 -11.17
CA ALA A 223 -20.88 -10.99 -10.52
C ALA A 223 -20.92 -11.48 -9.06
N GLY A 224 -20.25 -12.61 -8.75
CA GLY A 224 -20.10 -13.09 -7.38
C GLY A 224 -19.25 -12.21 -6.47
N LEU A 225 -18.48 -11.29 -7.05
CA LEU A 225 -17.70 -10.28 -6.34
C LEU A 225 -18.43 -8.93 -6.26
N GLY A 226 -19.62 -8.78 -6.88
CA GLY A 226 -20.37 -7.53 -6.95
C GLY A 226 -19.95 -6.60 -8.09
N VAL A 227 -19.16 -7.10 -9.05
CA VAL A 227 -18.70 -6.36 -10.24
C VAL A 227 -19.64 -6.68 -11.40
N GLU A 228 -20.21 -5.65 -12.00
CA GLU A 228 -21.12 -5.72 -13.13
C GLU A 228 -20.38 -5.65 -14.47
N ASP A 229 -21.03 -6.01 -15.57
CA ASP A 229 -20.42 -5.94 -16.90
C ASP A 229 -20.15 -4.49 -17.36
N SER A 230 -20.91 -3.53 -16.82
CA SER A 230 -20.71 -2.09 -17.04
C SER A 230 -19.45 -1.53 -16.37
N ASP A 231 -18.87 -2.23 -15.39
CA ASP A 231 -17.76 -1.77 -14.56
C ASP A 231 -16.38 -1.93 -15.23
N SER A 232 -16.29 -1.76 -16.54
CA SER A 232 -15.05 -1.96 -17.30
C SER A 232 -13.88 -1.15 -16.75
N HIS A 233 -14.12 0.10 -16.31
CA HIS A 233 -13.12 0.98 -15.69
C HIS A 233 -12.62 0.47 -14.32
N LEU A 234 -13.50 -0.12 -13.51
CA LEU A 234 -13.11 -0.76 -12.24
C LEU A 234 -12.24 -2.00 -12.50
N VAL A 235 -12.67 -2.81 -13.47
CA VAL A 235 -11.97 -4.04 -13.85
C VAL A 235 -10.60 -3.72 -14.44
N GLY A 236 -10.50 -2.69 -15.28
CA GLY A 236 -9.24 -2.22 -15.85
C GLY A 236 -8.26 -1.74 -14.77
N ALA A 237 -8.73 -0.89 -13.84
CA ALA A 237 -7.93 -0.43 -12.71
C ALA A 237 -7.45 -1.60 -11.82
N ALA A 238 -8.33 -2.56 -11.52
CA ALA A 238 -8.00 -3.72 -10.71
C ALA A 238 -6.98 -4.64 -11.41
N GLY A 239 -7.13 -4.85 -12.73
CA GLY A 239 -6.19 -5.63 -13.53
C GLY A 239 -4.79 -5.04 -13.51
N ALA A 240 -4.66 -3.74 -13.77
CA ALA A 240 -3.39 -3.02 -13.72
C ALA A 240 -2.74 -3.13 -12.33
N LEU A 241 -3.52 -2.94 -11.27
CA LEU A 241 -3.04 -3.06 -9.89
C LEU A 241 -2.52 -4.49 -9.60
N LEU A 242 -3.26 -5.52 -9.97
CA LEU A 242 -2.86 -6.91 -9.72
C LEU A 242 -1.59 -7.30 -10.49
N ARG A 243 -1.45 -6.84 -11.75
CA ARG A 243 -0.22 -7.09 -12.55
C ARG A 243 0.98 -6.42 -11.92
N TYR A 244 0.82 -5.16 -11.52
CA TYR A 244 1.88 -4.42 -10.86
C TYR A 244 2.32 -5.10 -9.55
N LEU A 245 1.39 -5.52 -8.71
CA LEU A 245 1.71 -6.23 -7.47
C LEU A 245 2.45 -7.56 -7.74
N ARG A 246 2.09 -8.28 -8.82
CA ARG A 246 2.81 -9.50 -9.23
C ARG A 246 4.24 -9.22 -9.68
N GLU A 247 4.44 -8.10 -10.39
CA GLU A 247 5.78 -7.68 -10.81
C GLU A 247 6.67 -7.33 -9.60
N LEU A 248 6.10 -6.65 -8.61
CA LEU A 248 6.83 -6.29 -7.39
C LEU A 248 7.16 -7.50 -6.52
N GLN A 249 6.34 -8.56 -6.58
CA GLN A 249 6.49 -9.77 -5.78
C GLN A 249 6.40 -11.04 -6.63
N PRO A 250 7.49 -11.41 -7.31
CA PRO A 250 7.54 -12.62 -8.14
C PRO A 250 7.33 -13.90 -7.34
N SER A 251 7.64 -13.92 -6.05
CA SER A 251 7.47 -15.07 -5.16
C SER A 251 6.00 -15.39 -4.84
N GLY A 252 5.08 -14.51 -5.15
CA GLY A 252 3.64 -14.72 -4.97
C GLY A 252 2.90 -13.46 -4.55
N LEU A 253 1.68 -13.30 -5.05
CA LEU A 253 0.81 -12.21 -4.63
C LEU A 253 0.39 -12.39 -3.17
N PRO A 254 0.31 -11.28 -2.43
CA PRO A 254 -0.30 -11.31 -1.12
C PRO A 254 -1.75 -11.79 -1.20
N GLN A 255 -2.22 -12.39 -0.13
CA GLN A 255 -3.60 -12.83 -0.04
C GLN A 255 -4.52 -11.61 0.09
N LEU A 256 -5.05 -11.14 -1.04
CA LEU A 256 -6.05 -10.08 -1.05
C LEU A 256 -7.41 -10.64 -0.65
N THR A 257 -8.14 -9.89 0.17
CA THR A 257 -9.52 -10.19 0.51
C THR A 257 -10.45 -9.90 -0.67
N ARG A 258 -11.67 -10.44 -0.63
CA ARG A 258 -12.70 -10.08 -1.63
C ARG A 258 -12.85 -8.58 -1.72
N PRO A 259 -12.97 -8.01 -2.93
CA PRO A 259 -13.05 -6.58 -3.12
C PRO A 259 -14.30 -5.99 -2.45
N ILE A 260 -14.13 -4.84 -1.82
CA ILE A 260 -15.22 -4.00 -1.33
C ILE A 260 -15.57 -3.05 -2.47
N ILE A 261 -16.81 -3.15 -2.98
CA ILE A 261 -17.27 -2.26 -4.05
C ILE A 261 -17.93 -1.02 -3.42
N GLU A 262 -17.40 0.14 -3.76
CA GLU A 262 -17.94 1.45 -3.37
C GLU A 262 -18.59 2.11 -4.59
N ARG A 263 -19.88 2.44 -4.45
CA ARG A 263 -20.67 3.14 -5.47
C ARG A 263 -20.90 4.60 -5.06
N PRO A 264 -21.14 5.53 -6.03
CA PRO A 264 -21.43 6.93 -5.74
C PRO A 264 -22.60 7.10 -4.76
N GLY A 265 -22.54 8.14 -3.91
CA GLY A 265 -23.63 8.55 -3.02
C GLY A 265 -23.74 7.80 -1.70
N GLY A 266 -22.93 6.78 -1.45
CA GLY A 266 -22.97 6.02 -0.18
C GLY A 266 -22.33 6.75 1.00
N VAL A 267 -21.37 7.62 0.73
CA VAL A 267 -20.63 8.40 1.72
C VAL A 267 -20.59 9.87 1.35
N MET A 268 -20.43 10.73 2.35
CA MET A 268 -20.26 12.16 2.13
C MET A 268 -18.85 12.44 1.63
N ALA A 269 -18.73 13.08 0.48
CA ALA A 269 -17.46 13.57 -0.03
C ALA A 269 -16.97 14.73 0.85
N LEU A 270 -15.79 14.56 1.45
CA LEU A 270 -15.12 15.59 2.24
C LEU A 270 -13.80 15.92 1.55
N ASP A 271 -13.69 17.11 0.99
CA ASP A 271 -12.44 17.57 0.39
C ASP A 271 -11.33 17.76 1.44
N GLU A 272 -10.11 17.94 0.98
CA GLU A 272 -8.94 18.08 1.85
C GLU A 272 -9.06 19.31 2.76
N MET A 273 -9.57 20.43 2.22
CA MET A 273 -9.76 21.67 2.98
C MET A 273 -10.79 21.50 4.11
N THR A 274 -11.92 20.90 3.81
CA THR A 274 -12.98 20.61 4.81
C THR A 274 -12.46 19.71 5.92
N ARG A 275 -11.78 18.61 5.59
CA ARG A 275 -11.23 17.68 6.59
C ARG A 275 -10.19 18.34 7.47
N ARG A 276 -9.34 19.18 6.87
CA ARG A 276 -8.32 19.94 7.58
C ARG A 276 -8.92 21.01 8.47
N ASN A 277 -9.87 21.79 7.96
CA ASN A 277 -10.51 22.86 8.72
C ASN A 277 -11.33 22.33 9.90
N LEU A 278 -11.91 21.13 9.77
CA LEU A 278 -12.61 20.43 10.85
C LEU A 278 -11.65 19.67 11.78
N GLU A 279 -10.34 19.69 11.52
CA GLU A 279 -9.32 18.97 12.30
C GLU A 279 -9.75 17.51 12.59
N LEU A 280 -10.24 16.81 11.56
CA LEU A 280 -10.78 15.45 11.76
C LEU A 280 -9.70 14.47 12.20
N VAL A 281 -8.55 14.47 11.51
CA VAL A 281 -7.46 13.50 11.69
C VAL A 281 -6.08 14.13 11.73
N GLU A 282 -5.97 15.43 11.44
CA GLU A 282 -4.72 16.21 11.44
C GLU A 282 -4.99 17.58 12.06
N SER A 283 -4.11 18.03 12.95
CA SER A 283 -4.24 19.32 13.63
C SER A 283 -3.66 20.45 12.78
N LEU A 284 -4.34 21.62 12.77
CA LEU A 284 -3.83 22.84 12.15
C LEU A 284 -2.69 23.48 12.94
N ARG A 285 -2.59 23.20 14.24
CA ARG A 285 -1.68 23.88 15.19
C ARG A 285 -0.37 23.15 15.40
N GLY A 286 -0.23 21.90 14.92
CA GLY A 286 0.96 21.09 15.13
C GLY A 286 1.98 21.34 14.02
N ALA A 287 3.18 21.76 14.35
CA ALA A 287 4.35 21.75 13.48
C ALA A 287 4.92 20.33 13.30
N GLY A 288 4.05 19.35 13.07
CA GLY A 288 4.40 17.94 12.89
C GLY A 288 3.14 17.10 12.72
N ASN A 289 3.26 15.89 12.20
CA ASN A 289 2.16 14.94 11.94
C ASN A 289 1.38 14.50 13.22
N GLY A 290 1.18 15.37 14.19
CA GLY A 290 0.50 15.09 15.44
C GLY A 290 -1.02 15.02 15.26
N SER A 291 -1.62 13.95 15.75
CA SER A 291 -3.09 13.79 15.82
C SER A 291 -3.68 14.50 17.05
N GLU A 292 -2.87 15.11 17.89
CA GLU A 292 -3.29 15.75 19.13
C GLU A 292 -4.22 16.94 18.84
N GLY A 293 -5.37 16.99 19.54
CA GLY A 293 -6.40 18.02 19.33
C GLY A 293 -7.39 17.74 18.20
N THR A 294 -7.27 16.61 17.50
CA THR A 294 -8.19 16.22 16.41
C THR A 294 -9.41 15.46 16.94
N LEU A 295 -10.49 15.41 16.12
CA LEU A 295 -11.65 14.58 16.43
C LEU A 295 -11.24 13.10 16.63
N LEU A 296 -10.36 12.60 15.79
CA LEU A 296 -9.83 11.23 15.91
C LEU A 296 -9.17 11.01 17.28
N SER A 297 -8.31 11.93 17.74
CA SER A 297 -7.60 11.77 19.01
C SER A 297 -8.54 11.74 20.22
N VAL A 298 -9.68 12.41 20.14
CA VAL A 298 -10.71 12.41 21.20
C VAL A 298 -11.52 11.12 21.20
N LEU A 299 -11.85 10.61 20.02
CA LEU A 299 -12.72 9.43 19.85
C LEU A 299 -11.98 8.11 19.93
N ASP A 300 -10.69 8.09 19.59
CA ASP A 300 -9.92 6.84 19.53
C ASP A 300 -9.68 6.26 20.93
N ARG A 301 -10.37 5.16 21.18
CA ARG A 301 -10.22 4.29 22.35
C ARG A 301 -9.96 2.85 21.93
N THR A 302 -9.46 2.67 20.70
CA THR A 302 -9.20 1.34 20.16
C THR A 302 -7.95 0.73 20.78
N HIS A 303 -7.96 -0.59 20.90
CA HIS A 303 -6.83 -1.35 21.44
C HIS A 303 -6.06 -2.10 20.35
N THR A 304 -6.53 -2.03 19.11
CA THR A 304 -5.91 -2.77 18.00
C THR A 304 -5.68 -1.86 16.80
N PRO A 305 -4.63 -2.08 16.00
CA PRO A 305 -4.39 -1.35 14.76
C PRO A 305 -5.58 -1.44 13.79
N MET A 306 -6.25 -2.60 13.71
CA MET A 306 -7.46 -2.78 12.88
C MET A 306 -8.60 -1.86 13.32
N GLY A 307 -8.82 -1.75 14.63
CA GLY A 307 -9.84 -0.86 15.19
C GLY A 307 -9.54 0.61 14.89
N ALA A 308 -8.30 1.04 15.06
CA ALA A 308 -7.85 2.40 14.78
C ALA A 308 -8.05 2.76 13.30
N ARG A 309 -7.64 1.87 12.38
CA ARG A 309 -7.87 2.05 10.93
C ARG A 309 -9.34 2.17 10.59
N LEU A 310 -10.19 1.29 11.14
CA LEU A 310 -11.63 1.31 10.89
C LEU A 310 -12.28 2.59 11.42
N LEU A 311 -11.93 3.04 12.62
CA LEU A 311 -12.43 4.29 13.19
C LEU A 311 -12.04 5.49 12.31
N ARG A 312 -10.78 5.55 11.89
CA ARG A 312 -10.29 6.58 10.99
C ARG A 312 -11.06 6.59 9.66
N GLN A 313 -11.30 5.42 9.07
CA GLN A 313 -12.10 5.30 7.84
C GLN A 313 -13.52 5.85 8.03
N TRP A 314 -14.18 5.53 9.13
CA TRP A 314 -15.54 6.04 9.41
C TRP A 314 -15.60 7.56 9.58
N ILE A 315 -14.59 8.15 10.21
CA ILE A 315 -14.50 9.62 10.37
C ILE A 315 -14.29 10.29 9.00
N LEU A 316 -13.48 9.69 8.13
CA LEU A 316 -13.16 10.25 6.81
C LEU A 316 -14.23 9.97 5.74
N ALA A 317 -15.13 9.04 5.98
CA ALA A 317 -16.19 8.64 5.06
C ALA A 317 -17.54 8.48 5.80
N PRO A 318 -18.10 9.58 6.33
CA PRO A 318 -19.40 9.51 7.01
C PRO A 318 -20.51 9.16 6.01
N LEU A 319 -21.44 8.31 6.44
CA LEU A 319 -22.56 7.87 5.60
C LEU A 319 -23.53 9.03 5.34
N THR A 320 -24.02 9.15 4.11
CA THR A 320 -24.97 10.21 3.71
C THR A 320 -26.41 9.96 4.13
N GLY A 321 -26.77 8.73 4.39
CA GLY A 321 -28.12 8.33 4.82
C GLY A 321 -28.09 7.65 6.17
N GLY A 322 -29.22 7.71 6.91
CA GLY A 322 -29.44 6.93 8.14
C GLY A 322 -29.47 5.42 7.92
N ALA A 323 -28.94 4.94 6.79
CA ALA A 323 -28.84 3.54 6.47
C ALA A 323 -27.90 2.87 7.48
N ARG A 324 -28.45 1.97 8.28
CA ARG A 324 -27.67 1.04 9.09
C ARG A 324 -26.65 0.38 8.17
N PRO A 325 -25.38 0.22 8.60
CA PRO A 325 -24.38 -0.48 7.80
C PRO A 325 -24.94 -1.88 7.44
N THR A 326 -25.36 -2.01 6.19
CA THR A 326 -25.87 -3.28 5.67
C THR A 326 -24.69 -4.20 5.45
N ARG A 327 -24.66 -5.28 6.23
CA ARG A 327 -24.02 -6.60 6.02
C ARG A 327 -22.70 -6.73 5.24
N GLY A 328 -21.89 -5.69 5.10
CA GLY A 328 -20.55 -5.81 4.53
C GLY A 328 -19.42 -5.74 5.57
N LEU A 329 -19.72 -5.21 6.75
CA LEU A 329 -18.79 -5.22 7.89
C LEU A 329 -19.02 -6.54 8.63
N GLY A 330 -18.01 -7.39 8.65
CA GLY A 330 -18.05 -8.72 9.22
C GLY A 330 -18.69 -8.82 10.61
N PRO A 331 -19.00 -10.03 11.12
CA PRO A 331 -19.86 -10.28 12.29
C PRO A 331 -19.34 -9.75 13.63
N SER A 332 -18.24 -9.02 13.66
CA SER A 332 -17.56 -8.55 14.87
C SER A 332 -18.25 -7.39 15.62
N LEU A 333 -19.24 -6.72 15.03
CA LEU A 333 -19.94 -5.59 15.66
C LEU A 333 -21.36 -5.90 16.13
N ARG A 334 -21.69 -7.16 16.42
CA ARG A 334 -22.85 -7.43 17.25
C ARG A 334 -22.55 -6.94 18.67
N ARG A 335 -22.99 -5.72 18.98
CA ARG A 335 -23.11 -5.26 20.36
C ARG A 335 -23.75 -6.39 21.18
N ARG A 336 -22.99 -7.01 22.04
CA ARG A 336 -23.55 -7.71 23.21
C ARG A 336 -24.29 -6.66 24.03
N ARG A 337 -25.59 -6.50 23.79
CA ARG A 337 -26.46 -5.92 24.80
C ARG A 337 -26.43 -6.90 25.97
N SER A 338 -25.55 -6.65 26.92
CA SER A 338 -25.71 -7.24 28.25
C SER A 338 -26.99 -6.67 28.83
N ARG A 339 -28.06 -7.45 28.75
CA ARG A 339 -29.20 -7.23 29.63
C ARG A 339 -28.69 -7.48 31.03
N ARG A 340 -28.29 -6.46 31.74
CA ARG A 340 -28.29 -6.46 33.19
C ARG A 340 -29.75 -6.50 33.58
N THR A 341 -30.26 -7.69 33.83
CA THR A 341 -31.44 -7.91 34.63
C THR A 341 -31.02 -7.51 36.07
N MET A 342 -31.49 -6.34 36.49
CA MET A 342 -31.51 -5.98 37.88
C MET A 342 -32.52 -6.92 38.55
N SER A 343 -32.07 -8.01 39.13
CA SER A 343 -32.87 -8.77 40.08
C SER A 343 -32.96 -7.94 41.35
N GLY A 344 -34.18 -7.44 41.61
CA GLY A 344 -34.49 -6.75 42.88
C GLY A 344 -34.26 -7.67 44.06
N ALA A 345 -33.24 -7.36 44.86
CA ALA A 345 -33.09 -7.90 46.19
C ALA A 345 -34.11 -7.18 47.08
N ARG A 346 -35.21 -7.86 47.42
CA ARG A 346 -36.12 -7.43 48.47
C ARG A 346 -35.39 -7.60 49.82
N CYS A 347 -35.09 -6.50 50.49
CA CYS A 347 -34.79 -6.49 51.92
C CYS A 347 -36.01 -7.00 52.67
N ARG A 348 -35.93 -8.17 53.28
CA ARG A 348 -36.83 -8.58 54.37
C ARG A 348 -36.23 -8.10 55.68
N GLY A 349 -36.93 -7.20 56.35
CA GLY A 349 -36.62 -6.77 57.71
C GLY A 349 -36.74 -7.92 58.67
N SER A 350 -35.68 -8.12 59.46
CA SER A 350 -35.70 -8.98 60.64
C SER A 350 -36.25 -8.18 61.80
N ARG A 351 -37.37 -8.65 62.35
CA ARG A 351 -37.91 -8.17 63.66
C ARG A 351 -37.06 -8.75 64.78
N HIS A 352 -36.71 -7.89 65.70
CA HIS A 352 -36.28 -8.21 67.01
C HIS A 352 -37.30 -9.14 67.76
N SER A 353 -36.80 -10.10 68.44
CA SER A 353 -37.45 -10.70 69.61
C SER A 353 -36.39 -10.97 70.62
N ASP A 354 -36.54 -10.31 71.80
CA ASP A 354 -35.76 -10.47 73.02
C ASP A 354 -35.96 -11.86 73.67
N PRO A 355 -35.04 -12.28 74.58
CA PRO A 355 -35.09 -13.57 75.27
C PRO A 355 -35.80 -13.49 76.60
N PRO A 356 -36.27 -14.58 77.19
CA PRO A 356 -36.40 -14.67 78.62
C PRO A 356 -35.42 -15.65 79.27
N ARG A 357 -34.82 -15.17 80.33
CA ARG A 357 -34.18 -15.79 81.52
C ARG A 357 -33.04 -16.78 81.29
#